data_a1f092328799d641db24851b4130ed47
#
_entry.id   a1f092328799d641db24851b4130ed47
#
_cell.length_a   1.000
_cell.length_b   1.000
_cell.length_c   1.000
_cell.angle_alpha   90.00
_cell.angle_beta   90.00
_cell.angle_gamma   90.00
#
_symmetry.space_group_name_H-M   'P 1'
#
loop_
_entity.id
_entity.type
_entity.pdbx_description
1 polymer ?
#
loop_
_entity_poly.entity_id
_entity_poly.type
_entity_poly.pdbx_seq_one_letter_code
_entity_poly.pdbx_strand_id
1 'polypeptide(L)'
;MCIITRLLTRYTVALTFCAFCALCSASTALLPPLASAATATSISQQNNLPTTPKADLLMTQAEPRVKKELARKGMRLGQPVFMRIFKLSKQLELWLYSRGGFKLFKTYPICNYSGYVGPKLAEGDWQSPEGFYTVSSHQMNPKSKFHLSFNIGYPNRSDTERSCTGSAIMVHGNCVSQGCFAMGNEQIEEIYLLAYQAFLQGQEQFNIHIFPFPMTRENLVKYRSSPWYDFWSNLAAGYNAFEQTRQVPTISTAGGRYVLEDEKDAWIRKRWVLIQQKKGAQER
;
A
#
# COMPACT_ATOMS: atom_id res chain seq x y z
N MET A 1 0.35 62.16 12.85
CA MET A 1 1.40 63.01 13.47
C MET A 1 2.68 62.20 13.52
N CYS A 2 3.73 62.76 12.88
CA CYS A 2 5.15 62.39 12.81
C CYS A 2 5.51 61.00 12.24
N ILE A 3 5.96 60.85 10.99
CA ILE A 3 7.09 61.38 10.15
C ILE A 3 8.46 61.18 10.83
N ILE A 4 9.35 60.40 10.15
CA ILE A 4 10.77 60.67 9.81
C ILE A 4 11.38 59.31 9.37
N THR A 5 11.64 59.00 8.13
CA THR A 5 12.54 59.41 7.04
C THR A 5 14.03 59.07 7.26
N ARG A 6 14.57 58.32 6.24
CA ARG A 6 15.94 58.29 5.66
C ARG A 6 17.02 57.49 6.42
N LEU A 7 17.89 56.69 5.76
CA LEU A 7 18.87 57.08 4.74
C LEU A 7 19.46 55.87 3.99
N LEU A 8 19.64 56.04 2.69
CA LEU A 8 20.47 55.27 1.76
C LEU A 8 21.98 55.53 2.04
N THR A 9 22.81 54.51 1.85
CA THR A 9 24.20 54.75 1.46
C THR A 9 24.66 53.69 0.46
N ARG A 10 24.97 54.16 -0.75
CA ARG A 10 25.68 53.45 -1.83
C ARG A 10 27.17 53.51 -1.55
N TYR A 11 27.91 52.44 -1.86
CA TYR A 11 29.35 52.54 -2.19
C TYR A 11 29.64 51.69 -3.42
N THR A 12 30.01 52.38 -4.49
CA THR A 12 30.71 51.92 -5.69
C THR A 12 32.18 52.31 -5.57
N VAL A 13 33.11 51.42 -5.87
CA VAL A 13 34.48 51.69 -6.34
C VAL A 13 35.02 50.35 -6.86
N ALA A 14 35.27 50.11 -8.09
CA ALA A 14 36.22 50.55 -9.09
C ALA A 14 37.31 49.47 -9.34
N LEU A 15 37.41 49.14 -10.61
CA LEU A 15 38.37 48.22 -11.29
C LEU A 15 39.85 48.45 -10.96
N THR A 16 40.63 47.37 -10.97
CA THR A 16 41.99 47.44 -11.52
C THR A 16 42.37 46.11 -12.20
N PHE A 17 42.77 46.21 -13.44
CA PHE A 17 43.38 45.19 -14.31
C PHE A 17 44.75 44.80 -13.82
N CYS A 18 45.09 43.54 -13.85
CA CYS A 18 46.46 43.10 -14.10
C CYS A 18 46.47 41.72 -14.80
N ALA A 19 46.87 41.73 -16.02
CA ALA A 19 47.15 40.55 -16.82
C ALA A 19 48.56 40.05 -16.48
N PHE A 20 48.69 38.74 -16.22
CA PHE A 20 49.96 38.01 -16.45
C PHE A 20 49.68 36.55 -16.88
N CYS A 21 50.18 36.23 -18.05
CA CYS A 21 50.26 34.90 -18.64
C CYS A 21 51.11 33.96 -17.81
N ALA A 22 50.61 32.72 -17.62
CA ALA A 22 51.50 31.54 -17.54
C ALA A 22 50.73 30.31 -18.01
N LEU A 23 51.12 29.73 -19.10
CA LEU A 23 50.74 28.43 -19.64
C LEU A 23 51.12 27.33 -18.62
N CYS A 24 50.10 26.61 -18.16
CA CYS A 24 50.32 25.30 -17.54
C CYS A 24 49.28 24.34 -18.09
N SER A 25 49.70 23.45 -19.00
CA SER A 25 48.94 22.37 -19.55
C SER A 25 48.70 21.31 -18.44
N ALA A 26 47.48 21.30 -17.91
CA ALA A 26 47.01 20.23 -17.02
C ALA A 26 46.05 19.32 -17.83
N SER A 27 46.52 18.09 -18.09
CA SER A 27 45.73 17.01 -18.64
C SER A 27 44.59 16.70 -17.67
N THR A 28 43.36 17.08 -18.02
CA THR A 28 42.14 16.66 -17.32
C THR A 28 41.86 15.20 -17.73
N ALA A 29 42.21 14.27 -16.88
CA ALA A 29 41.70 12.91 -16.96
C ALA A 29 40.15 13.00 -16.69
N LEU A 30 39.37 12.78 -17.72
CA LEU A 30 37.91 12.55 -17.57
C LEU A 30 37.72 11.23 -16.79
N LEU A 31 37.34 11.34 -15.53
CA LEU A 31 36.76 10.21 -14.79
C LEU A 31 35.38 9.93 -15.40
N PRO A 32 35.07 8.66 -15.74
CA PRO A 32 33.73 8.31 -16.19
C PRO A 32 32.74 8.57 -15.04
N PRO A 33 31.50 9.00 -15.33
CA PRO A 33 30.51 9.18 -14.29
C PRO A 33 30.21 7.81 -13.66
N LEU A 34 30.30 7.74 -12.34
CA LEU A 34 29.82 6.61 -11.54
C LEU A 34 28.30 6.47 -11.83
N ALA A 35 27.97 5.65 -12.81
CA ALA A 35 26.60 5.24 -13.06
C ALA A 35 26.10 4.53 -11.79
N SER A 36 25.12 5.13 -11.17
CA SER A 36 24.50 4.70 -9.93
C SER A 36 24.04 3.24 -10.02
N ALA A 37 24.66 2.37 -9.23
CA ALA A 37 24.28 0.95 -9.08
C ALA A 37 22.83 0.75 -8.53
N ALA A 38 22.16 1.84 -8.14
CA ALA A 38 20.78 1.81 -7.66
C ALA A 38 19.75 1.48 -8.75
N THR A 39 20.06 1.75 -10.04
CA THR A 39 19.13 1.50 -11.15
C THR A 39 19.08 0.01 -11.54
N ALA A 40 20.17 -0.73 -11.33
CA ALA A 40 20.25 -2.16 -11.70
C ALA A 40 19.47 -3.06 -10.72
N THR A 41 19.41 -2.71 -9.44
CA THR A 41 18.70 -3.50 -8.41
C THR A 41 17.19 -3.42 -8.55
N SER A 42 16.66 -2.27 -8.99
CA SER A 42 15.21 -2.10 -9.21
C SER A 42 14.72 -2.85 -10.46
N ILE A 43 15.54 -2.96 -11.49
CA ILE A 43 15.18 -3.67 -12.74
C ILE A 43 15.17 -5.20 -12.53
N SER A 44 16.05 -5.74 -11.68
CA SER A 44 16.11 -7.18 -11.40
C SER A 44 14.95 -7.69 -10.54
N GLN A 45 14.37 -6.85 -9.69
CA GLN A 45 13.18 -7.20 -8.90
C GLN A 45 11.88 -7.16 -9.73
N GLN A 46 11.80 -6.34 -10.77
CA GLN A 46 10.62 -6.24 -11.64
C GLN A 46 10.38 -7.52 -12.46
N ASN A 47 11.42 -8.31 -12.74
CA ASN A 47 11.29 -9.51 -13.57
C ASN A 47 10.87 -10.78 -12.80
N ASN A 48 10.57 -10.70 -11.50
CA ASN A 48 10.29 -11.86 -10.66
C ASN A 48 8.86 -11.91 -10.09
N LEU A 49 7.92 -11.15 -10.68
CA LEU A 49 6.52 -11.27 -10.29
C LEU A 49 5.96 -12.63 -10.72
N PRO A 50 5.27 -13.36 -9.83
CA PRO A 50 4.70 -14.65 -10.18
C PRO A 50 3.62 -14.49 -11.24
N THR A 51 3.78 -15.18 -12.36
CA THR A 51 2.81 -15.22 -13.45
C THR A 51 2.70 -16.62 -14.06
N THR A 52 1.76 -16.80 -14.95
CA THR A 52 1.55 -17.98 -15.81
C THR A 52 0.97 -17.54 -17.14
N PRO A 53 1.09 -18.32 -18.23
CA PRO A 53 0.46 -18.00 -19.50
C PRO A 53 -1.06 -17.75 -19.37
N LYS A 54 -1.74 -18.50 -18.49
CA LYS A 54 -3.16 -18.27 -18.19
C LYS A 54 -3.39 -16.91 -17.54
N ALA A 55 -2.61 -16.56 -16.52
CA ALA A 55 -2.76 -15.28 -15.83
C ALA A 55 -2.47 -14.10 -16.75
N ASP A 56 -1.43 -14.21 -17.58
CA ASP A 56 -1.08 -13.18 -18.58
C ASP A 56 -2.20 -12.97 -19.60
N LEU A 57 -2.80 -14.06 -20.09
CA LEU A 57 -3.94 -13.99 -21.00
C LEU A 57 -5.14 -13.28 -20.33
N LEU A 58 -5.50 -13.66 -19.10
CA LEU A 58 -6.62 -13.08 -18.37
C LEU A 58 -6.40 -11.59 -18.09
N MET A 59 -5.20 -11.18 -17.69
CA MET A 59 -4.84 -9.79 -17.51
C MET A 59 -4.91 -9.00 -18.83
N THR A 60 -4.40 -9.57 -19.93
CA THR A 60 -4.46 -8.96 -21.26
C THR A 60 -5.92 -8.75 -21.71
N GLN A 61 -6.79 -9.70 -21.45
CA GLN A 61 -8.23 -9.59 -21.78
C GLN A 61 -8.96 -8.55 -20.93
N ALA A 62 -8.59 -8.43 -19.64
CA ALA A 62 -9.18 -7.45 -18.72
C ALA A 62 -8.70 -6.01 -18.99
N GLU A 63 -7.48 -5.84 -19.50
CA GLU A 63 -6.80 -4.54 -19.60
C GLU A 63 -7.57 -3.47 -20.40
N PRO A 64 -8.18 -3.74 -21.58
CA PRO A 64 -8.89 -2.72 -22.34
C PRO A 64 -10.09 -2.13 -21.55
N ARG A 65 -10.87 -2.98 -20.88
CA ARG A 65 -12.02 -2.52 -20.07
C ARG A 65 -11.56 -1.71 -18.87
N VAL A 66 -10.50 -2.16 -18.17
CA VAL A 66 -9.93 -1.45 -17.03
C VAL A 66 -9.34 -0.11 -17.43
N LYS A 67 -8.55 -0.04 -18.53
CA LYS A 67 -8.01 1.22 -19.05
C LYS A 67 -9.09 2.23 -19.41
N LYS A 68 -10.18 1.77 -20.03
CA LYS A 68 -11.34 2.62 -20.38
C LYS A 68 -11.99 3.21 -19.13
N GLU A 69 -12.15 2.43 -18.07
CA GLU A 69 -12.75 2.88 -16.81
C GLU A 69 -11.82 3.82 -16.04
N LEU A 70 -10.51 3.52 -16.00
CA LEU A 70 -9.49 4.39 -15.44
C LEU A 70 -9.45 5.76 -16.11
N ALA A 71 -9.47 5.79 -17.45
CA ALA A 71 -9.44 7.03 -18.23
C ALA A 71 -10.63 7.94 -17.92
N ARG A 72 -11.84 7.38 -17.75
CA ARG A 72 -13.05 8.13 -17.38
C ARG A 72 -12.92 8.83 -16.01
N LYS A 73 -12.05 8.33 -15.14
CA LYS A 73 -11.80 8.85 -13.79
C LYS A 73 -10.51 9.66 -13.68
N GLY A 74 -9.81 9.90 -14.79
CA GLY A 74 -8.51 10.55 -14.81
C GLY A 74 -7.41 9.76 -14.09
N MET A 75 -7.56 8.44 -14.06
CA MET A 75 -6.62 7.49 -13.46
C MET A 75 -5.89 6.69 -14.55
N ARG A 76 -4.85 5.96 -14.17
CA ARG A 76 -4.05 5.15 -15.10
C ARG A 76 -3.59 3.84 -14.46
N LEU A 77 -3.32 2.88 -15.28
CA LEU A 77 -2.77 1.59 -14.87
C LEU A 77 -1.38 1.76 -14.25
N GLY A 78 -1.07 0.99 -13.21
CA GLY A 78 0.19 1.04 -12.49
C GLY A 78 0.26 2.08 -11.36
N GLN A 79 -0.80 2.84 -11.09
CA GLN A 79 -0.87 3.65 -9.87
C GLN A 79 -0.89 2.75 -8.63
N PRO A 80 -0.28 3.17 -7.49
CA PRO A 80 -0.32 2.39 -6.26
C PRO A 80 -1.76 2.09 -5.82
N VAL A 81 -1.99 0.83 -5.40
CA VAL A 81 -3.28 0.32 -4.98
C VAL A 81 -3.41 0.24 -3.46
N PHE A 82 -4.62 0.40 -2.98
CA PHE A 82 -5.06 0.14 -1.62
C PHE A 82 -6.47 -0.46 -1.67
N MET A 83 -6.80 -1.38 -0.77
CA MET A 83 -8.09 -2.05 -0.75
C MET A 83 -8.75 -1.98 0.62
N ARG A 84 -10.09 -1.91 0.63
CA ARG A 84 -10.90 -2.08 1.85
C ARG A 84 -12.02 -3.07 1.59
N ILE A 85 -12.29 -3.92 2.56
CA ILE A 85 -13.41 -4.85 2.55
C ILE A 85 -14.37 -4.48 3.67
N PHE A 86 -15.66 -4.47 3.35
CA PHE A 86 -16.76 -4.33 4.30
C PHE A 86 -17.63 -5.59 4.24
N LYS A 87 -17.53 -6.43 5.28
CA LYS A 87 -18.17 -7.76 5.29
C LYS A 87 -19.69 -7.68 5.22
N LEU A 88 -20.30 -6.80 6.05
CA LEU A 88 -21.75 -6.69 6.15
C LEU A 88 -22.41 -6.27 4.83
N SER A 89 -21.81 -5.32 4.13
CA SER A 89 -22.31 -4.85 2.81
C SER A 89 -21.82 -5.69 1.65
N LYS A 90 -20.95 -6.70 1.89
CA LYS A 90 -20.31 -7.54 0.85
C LYS A 90 -19.63 -6.71 -0.23
N GLN A 91 -18.78 -5.79 0.16
CA GLN A 91 -18.10 -4.86 -0.76
C GLN A 91 -16.59 -4.88 -0.57
N LEU A 92 -15.88 -4.86 -1.70
CA LEU A 92 -14.47 -4.53 -1.78
C LEU A 92 -14.30 -3.22 -2.52
N GLU A 93 -13.71 -2.24 -1.86
CA GLU A 93 -13.31 -0.98 -2.47
C GLU A 93 -11.86 -1.05 -2.91
N LEU A 94 -11.58 -0.68 -4.16
CA LEU A 94 -10.24 -0.51 -4.69
C LEU A 94 -9.96 0.96 -4.90
N TRP A 95 -8.88 1.42 -4.29
CA TRP A 95 -8.42 2.81 -4.29
C TRP A 95 -7.10 2.91 -5.02
N LEU A 96 -6.90 3.97 -5.78
CA LEU A 96 -5.66 4.27 -6.49
C LEU A 96 -5.07 5.59 -6.00
N TYR A 97 -3.75 5.62 -5.80
CA TYR A 97 -3.07 6.84 -5.40
C TYR A 97 -3.01 7.84 -6.56
N SER A 98 -3.49 9.04 -6.33
CA SER A 98 -3.46 10.14 -7.28
C SER A 98 -3.18 11.42 -6.53
N ARG A 99 -2.47 12.34 -7.15
CA ARG A 99 -2.08 13.67 -6.63
C ARG A 99 -2.63 14.00 -5.23
N GLY A 100 -1.83 13.71 -4.18
CA GLY A 100 -2.14 14.09 -2.80
C GLY A 100 -2.95 13.07 -1.98
N GLY A 101 -3.37 11.90 -2.54
CA GLY A 101 -4.05 10.88 -1.76
C GLY A 101 -4.71 9.80 -2.59
N PHE A 102 -5.25 8.80 -1.92
CA PHE A 102 -6.01 7.73 -2.55
C PHE A 102 -7.41 8.20 -2.97
N LYS A 103 -7.81 7.84 -4.18
CA LYS A 103 -9.16 8.08 -4.74
C LYS A 103 -9.82 6.76 -5.06
N LEU A 104 -11.11 6.65 -4.78
CA LEU A 104 -11.89 5.44 -5.06
C LEU A 104 -11.96 5.20 -6.57
N PHE A 105 -11.36 4.11 -7.01
CA PHE A 105 -11.51 3.64 -8.38
C PHE A 105 -12.86 2.93 -8.55
N LYS A 106 -13.10 1.87 -7.75
CA LYS A 106 -14.30 1.03 -7.93
C LYS A 106 -14.66 0.31 -6.65
N THR A 107 -15.96 0.10 -6.46
CA THR A 107 -16.50 -0.81 -5.45
C THR A 107 -17.00 -2.07 -6.16
N TYR A 108 -16.45 -3.21 -5.76
CA TYR A 108 -16.80 -4.52 -6.29
C TYR A 108 -17.71 -5.25 -5.30
N PRO A 109 -18.81 -5.88 -5.77
CA PRO A 109 -19.56 -6.79 -4.92
C PRO A 109 -18.73 -8.03 -4.64
N ILE A 110 -18.70 -8.47 -3.38
CA ILE A 110 -18.13 -9.75 -2.98
C ILE A 110 -19.19 -10.82 -3.24
N CYS A 111 -18.86 -11.81 -4.08
CA CYS A 111 -19.76 -12.89 -4.42
C CYS A 111 -20.10 -13.74 -3.19
N ASN A 112 -19.07 -14.12 -2.42
CA ASN A 112 -19.23 -14.87 -1.18
C ASN A 112 -18.05 -14.67 -0.23
N TYR A 113 -18.33 -14.74 1.07
CA TYR A 113 -17.34 -14.89 2.13
C TYR A 113 -17.95 -15.78 3.23
N SER A 114 -17.13 -16.31 4.14
CA SER A 114 -17.62 -17.24 5.17
C SER A 114 -17.82 -16.54 6.52
N GLY A 115 -18.80 -17.02 7.27
CA GLY A 115 -19.14 -16.53 8.59
C GLY A 115 -19.96 -15.24 8.55
N TYR A 116 -19.87 -14.48 9.63
CA TYR A 116 -20.58 -13.22 9.84
C TYR A 116 -19.59 -12.10 10.21
N VAL A 117 -20.06 -10.97 10.75
CA VAL A 117 -19.17 -9.93 11.30
C VAL A 117 -18.48 -10.44 12.56
N GLY A 118 -17.23 -10.07 12.75
CA GLY A 118 -16.32 -10.55 13.80
C GLY A 118 -15.01 -11.07 13.21
N PRO A 119 -13.93 -11.08 14.00
CA PRO A 119 -12.63 -11.59 13.56
C PRO A 119 -12.63 -13.10 13.37
N LYS A 120 -11.69 -13.60 12.57
CA LYS A 120 -11.32 -15.01 12.52
C LYS A 120 -10.45 -15.32 13.72
N LEU A 121 -10.72 -16.47 14.41
CA LEU A 121 -9.99 -16.86 15.60
C LEU A 121 -9.19 -18.15 15.45
N ALA A 122 -9.72 -19.12 14.70
CA ALA A 122 -9.10 -20.44 14.62
C ALA A 122 -9.13 -21.02 13.21
N GLU A 123 -8.19 -21.93 12.94
CA GLU A 123 -8.25 -22.76 11.74
C GLU A 123 -9.58 -23.52 11.70
N GLY A 124 -10.22 -23.56 10.54
CA GLY A 124 -11.48 -24.27 10.36
C GLY A 124 -12.73 -23.64 10.97
N ASP A 125 -12.66 -22.42 11.53
CA ASP A 125 -13.81 -21.72 12.11
C ASP A 125 -14.81 -21.15 11.10
N TRP A 126 -14.56 -21.35 9.80
CA TRP A 126 -15.41 -20.87 8.70
C TRP A 126 -15.69 -19.36 8.75
N GLN A 127 -14.73 -18.59 9.27
CA GLN A 127 -14.85 -17.15 9.46
C GLN A 127 -13.82 -16.42 8.61
N SER A 128 -14.27 -15.42 7.85
CA SER A 128 -13.39 -14.47 7.18
C SER A 128 -12.86 -13.43 8.17
N PRO A 129 -11.56 -13.09 8.14
CA PRO A 129 -10.94 -12.21 9.14
C PRO A 129 -11.37 -10.76 9.01
N GLU A 130 -11.08 -9.99 10.06
CA GLU A 130 -11.13 -8.52 10.11
C GLU A 130 -9.81 -8.00 10.67
N GLY A 131 -9.30 -6.87 10.14
CA GLY A 131 -8.01 -6.32 10.54
C GLY A 131 -7.29 -5.60 9.41
N PHE A 132 -6.02 -5.31 9.66
CA PHE A 132 -5.14 -4.61 8.73
C PHE A 132 -4.07 -5.57 8.23
N TYR A 133 -4.08 -5.85 6.93
CA TYR A 133 -3.21 -6.82 6.29
C TYR A 133 -2.39 -6.16 5.19
N THR A 134 -1.28 -6.80 4.84
CA THR A 134 -0.38 -6.33 3.81
C THR A 134 -0.10 -7.45 2.83
N VAL A 135 -0.14 -7.13 1.54
CA VAL A 135 0.11 -8.06 0.44
C VAL A 135 1.34 -7.60 -0.32
N SER A 136 2.31 -8.47 -0.46
CA SER A 136 3.50 -8.29 -1.29
C SER A 136 3.40 -9.12 -2.57
N SER A 137 4.29 -8.88 -3.51
CA SER A 137 4.24 -9.52 -4.83
C SER A 137 4.26 -11.05 -4.79
N HIS A 138 5.00 -11.65 -3.86
CA HIS A 138 5.09 -13.11 -3.73
C HIS A 138 3.81 -13.77 -3.19
N GLN A 139 2.86 -12.98 -2.66
CA GLN A 139 1.55 -13.47 -2.23
C GLN A 139 0.54 -13.52 -3.39
N MET A 140 0.89 -13.01 -4.57
CA MET A 140 0.09 -13.19 -5.79
C MET A 140 0.13 -14.66 -6.23
N ASN A 141 -1.03 -15.25 -6.53
CA ASN A 141 -1.15 -16.64 -6.90
C ASN A 141 -1.81 -16.81 -8.30
N PRO A 142 -0.99 -16.77 -9.36
CA PRO A 142 -1.49 -16.98 -10.73
C PRO A 142 -1.91 -18.42 -11.03
N LYS A 143 -1.53 -19.40 -10.15
CA LYS A 143 -1.88 -20.82 -10.26
C LYS A 143 -3.10 -21.20 -9.45
N SER A 144 -3.90 -20.23 -9.02
CA SER A 144 -5.07 -20.46 -8.19
C SER A 144 -6.06 -21.44 -8.85
N LYS A 145 -6.55 -22.42 -8.07
CA LYS A 145 -7.66 -23.29 -8.46
C LYS A 145 -8.99 -22.53 -8.59
N PHE A 146 -9.07 -21.34 -8.01
CA PHE A 146 -10.21 -20.42 -8.08
C PHE A 146 -9.91 -19.24 -8.99
N HIS A 147 -9.48 -19.54 -10.21
CA HIS A 147 -9.19 -18.60 -11.29
C HIS A 147 -7.88 -17.82 -11.09
N LEU A 148 -7.89 -16.70 -10.38
CA LEU A 148 -6.76 -15.91 -9.90
C LEU A 148 -6.96 -15.63 -8.42
N SER A 149 -5.87 -15.43 -7.64
CA SER A 149 -5.98 -15.06 -6.24
C SER A 149 -4.72 -14.38 -5.71
N PHE A 150 -4.84 -13.76 -4.55
CA PHE A 150 -3.71 -13.38 -3.72
C PHE A 150 -4.01 -13.67 -2.25
N ASN A 151 -2.96 -13.99 -1.49
CA ASN A 151 -3.04 -14.21 -0.05
C ASN A 151 -3.00 -12.87 0.68
N ILE A 152 -3.91 -12.64 1.65
CA ILE A 152 -3.94 -11.39 2.42
C ILE A 152 -2.88 -11.34 3.53
N GLY A 153 -2.21 -12.45 3.84
CA GLY A 153 -1.22 -12.53 4.91
C GLY A 153 -1.81 -12.78 6.30
N TYR A 154 -2.98 -13.46 6.38
CA TYR A 154 -3.52 -13.93 7.66
C TYR A 154 -2.74 -15.17 8.16
N PRO A 155 -2.46 -15.32 9.48
CA PRO A 155 -2.63 -14.32 10.53
C PRO A 155 -1.54 -13.24 10.48
N ASN A 156 -1.92 -11.98 10.76
CA ASN A 156 -0.96 -10.92 10.96
C ASN A 156 -0.43 -10.92 12.41
N ARG A 157 0.43 -9.96 12.77
CA ARG A 157 1.01 -9.90 14.11
C ARG A 157 -0.05 -9.71 15.21
N SER A 158 -1.06 -8.86 14.99
CA SER A 158 -2.16 -8.68 15.96
C SER A 158 -2.95 -9.98 16.16
N ASP A 159 -3.23 -10.72 15.07
CA ASP A 159 -3.91 -12.01 15.16
C ASP A 159 -3.07 -13.01 15.96
N THR A 160 -1.77 -13.11 15.68
CA THR A 160 -0.85 -14.01 16.38
C THR A 160 -0.73 -13.66 17.89
N GLU A 161 -0.60 -12.37 18.22
CA GLU A 161 -0.56 -11.91 19.62
C GLU A 161 -1.88 -12.19 20.38
N ARG A 162 -3.01 -12.34 19.66
CA ARG A 162 -4.30 -12.77 20.22
C ARG A 162 -4.50 -14.30 20.18
N SER A 163 -3.44 -15.06 19.86
CA SER A 163 -3.48 -16.52 19.73
C SER A 163 -4.44 -17.04 18.65
N CYS A 164 -4.74 -16.23 17.63
CA CYS A 164 -5.52 -16.67 16.49
C CYS A 164 -4.70 -17.63 15.62
N THR A 165 -5.35 -18.66 15.10
CA THR A 165 -4.74 -19.68 14.23
C THR A 165 -5.40 -19.72 12.86
N GLY A 166 -4.70 -20.32 11.90
CA GLY A 166 -5.18 -20.47 10.53
C GLY A 166 -4.15 -20.01 9.51
N SER A 167 -4.49 -20.14 8.24
CA SER A 167 -3.60 -19.81 7.14
C SER A 167 -4.36 -19.60 5.83
N ALA A 168 -3.64 -19.14 4.79
CA ALA A 168 -4.11 -19.16 3.40
C ALA A 168 -5.47 -18.50 3.15
N ILE A 169 -5.75 -17.36 3.81
CA ILE A 169 -6.93 -16.55 3.48
C ILE A 169 -6.66 -15.77 2.21
N MET A 170 -7.48 -16.02 1.19
CA MET A 170 -7.31 -15.47 -0.15
C MET A 170 -8.44 -14.51 -0.52
N VAL A 171 -8.11 -13.52 -1.38
CA VAL A 171 -9.08 -12.88 -2.27
C VAL A 171 -8.94 -13.58 -3.62
N HIS A 172 -10.03 -14.15 -4.17
CA HIS A 172 -9.96 -15.05 -5.32
C HIS A 172 -11.21 -14.95 -6.23
N GLY A 173 -11.11 -15.56 -7.41
CA GLY A 173 -12.24 -15.73 -8.33
C GLY A 173 -13.22 -16.81 -7.86
N ASN A 174 -14.15 -17.21 -8.75
CA ASN A 174 -15.25 -18.11 -8.40
C ASN A 174 -16.16 -17.52 -7.29
N CYS A 175 -17.09 -18.30 -6.73
CA CYS A 175 -18.08 -17.82 -5.76
C CYS A 175 -18.22 -18.75 -4.54
N VAL A 176 -17.24 -19.60 -4.25
CA VAL A 176 -17.22 -20.50 -3.08
C VAL A 176 -16.22 -20.00 -2.06
N SER A 177 -16.51 -20.15 -0.76
CA SER A 177 -15.63 -19.68 0.31
C SER A 177 -15.69 -20.61 1.54
N GLN A 178 -14.50 -20.73 2.19
CA GLN A 178 -14.30 -21.34 3.50
C GLN A 178 -13.34 -20.48 4.33
N GLY A 179 -13.67 -19.17 4.47
CA GLY A 179 -12.85 -18.17 5.14
C GLY A 179 -12.25 -17.12 4.20
N CYS A 180 -12.19 -17.38 2.91
CA CYS A 180 -11.70 -16.47 1.88
C CYS A 180 -12.75 -15.45 1.43
N PHE A 181 -12.35 -14.51 0.56
CA PHE A 181 -13.23 -13.57 -0.11
C PHE A 181 -13.31 -13.90 -1.60
N ALA A 182 -14.44 -14.48 -2.02
CA ALA A 182 -14.70 -14.84 -3.40
C ALA A 182 -15.31 -13.67 -4.16
N MET A 183 -14.62 -13.19 -5.20
CA MET A 183 -15.03 -11.99 -5.96
C MET A 183 -15.82 -12.31 -7.22
N GLY A 184 -15.81 -13.57 -7.69
CA GLY A 184 -16.19 -13.90 -9.07
C GLY A 184 -15.02 -13.68 -10.04
N ASN A 185 -15.10 -14.28 -11.23
CA ASN A 185 -13.95 -14.32 -12.14
C ASN A 185 -13.64 -12.96 -12.77
N GLU A 186 -14.65 -12.26 -13.24
CA GLU A 186 -14.47 -10.96 -13.89
C GLU A 186 -13.91 -9.90 -12.95
N GLN A 187 -14.40 -9.87 -11.70
CA GLN A 187 -13.95 -8.91 -10.70
C GLN A 187 -12.50 -9.18 -10.26
N ILE A 188 -12.14 -10.46 -10.04
CA ILE A 188 -10.77 -10.77 -9.63
C ILE A 188 -9.76 -10.50 -10.75
N GLU A 189 -10.13 -10.65 -12.03
CA GLU A 189 -9.25 -10.28 -13.13
C GLU A 189 -8.86 -8.80 -13.10
N GLU A 190 -9.84 -7.91 -12.87
CA GLU A 190 -9.59 -6.48 -12.76
C GLU A 190 -8.74 -6.14 -11.53
N ILE A 191 -9.11 -6.68 -10.37
CA ILE A 191 -8.41 -6.45 -9.09
C ILE A 191 -6.97 -6.97 -9.18
N TYR A 192 -6.77 -8.16 -9.73
CA TYR A 192 -5.47 -8.79 -9.90
C TYR A 192 -4.59 -8.00 -10.88
N LEU A 193 -5.13 -7.60 -12.03
CA LEU A 193 -4.44 -6.76 -13.00
C LEU A 193 -3.95 -5.45 -12.38
N LEU A 194 -4.82 -4.74 -11.63
CA LEU A 194 -4.46 -3.46 -11.00
C LEU A 194 -3.35 -3.65 -9.96
N ALA A 195 -3.44 -4.68 -9.12
CA ALA A 195 -2.42 -5.01 -8.13
C ALA A 195 -1.09 -5.41 -8.79
N TYR A 196 -1.14 -6.27 -9.81
CA TYR A 196 0.02 -6.74 -10.56
C TYR A 196 0.76 -5.56 -11.23
N GLN A 197 0.02 -4.67 -11.87
CA GLN A 197 0.59 -3.49 -12.53
C GLN A 197 1.16 -2.48 -11.53
N ALA A 198 0.58 -2.35 -10.35
CA ALA A 198 1.14 -1.51 -9.29
C ALA A 198 2.50 -2.05 -8.80
N PHE A 199 2.64 -3.38 -8.65
CA PHE A 199 3.92 -4.02 -8.35
C PHE A 199 4.95 -3.81 -9.47
N LEU A 200 4.56 -3.93 -10.74
CA LEU A 200 5.45 -3.65 -11.88
C LEU A 200 5.97 -2.21 -11.89
N GLN A 201 5.20 -1.27 -11.33
CA GLN A 201 5.59 0.14 -11.22
C GLN A 201 6.28 0.48 -9.90
N GLY A 202 6.72 -0.54 -9.14
CA GLY A 202 7.57 -0.38 -7.96
C GLY A 202 6.83 -0.27 -6.63
N GLN A 203 5.53 -0.53 -6.57
CA GLN A 203 4.87 -0.70 -5.28
C GLN A 203 5.36 -2.01 -4.64
N GLU A 204 6.07 -1.93 -3.52
CA GLU A 204 6.63 -3.12 -2.85
C GLU A 204 5.54 -3.98 -2.20
N GLN A 205 4.52 -3.34 -1.65
CA GLN A 205 3.38 -3.97 -0.99
C GLN A 205 2.15 -3.06 -1.02
N PHE A 206 0.96 -3.64 -0.99
CA PHE A 206 -0.26 -2.88 -0.76
C PHE A 206 -0.99 -3.35 0.49
N ASN A 207 -1.74 -2.42 1.09
CA ASN A 207 -2.54 -2.72 2.27
C ASN A 207 -3.96 -3.13 1.86
N ILE A 208 -4.52 -4.07 2.61
CA ILE A 208 -5.92 -4.45 2.56
C ILE A 208 -6.50 -4.38 3.98
N HIS A 209 -7.46 -3.48 4.18
CA HIS A 209 -8.13 -3.28 5.45
C HIS A 209 -9.50 -3.95 5.42
N ILE A 210 -9.78 -4.78 6.40
CA ILE A 210 -11.01 -5.58 6.43
C ILE A 210 -11.82 -5.20 7.66
N PHE A 211 -13.03 -4.69 7.42
CA PHE A 211 -13.94 -4.19 8.43
C PHE A 211 -15.25 -4.97 8.44
N PRO A 212 -15.95 -5.06 9.58
CA PRO A 212 -17.29 -5.60 9.63
C PRO A 212 -18.30 -4.75 8.82
N PHE A 213 -18.19 -3.43 8.96
CA PHE A 213 -19.02 -2.39 8.37
C PHE A 213 -18.20 -1.08 8.33
N PRO A 214 -18.68 0.00 7.68
CA PRO A 214 -18.06 1.32 7.80
C PRO A 214 -18.00 1.74 9.28
N MET A 215 -16.80 2.04 9.78
CA MET A 215 -16.53 2.24 11.21
C MET A 215 -16.96 3.64 11.69
N THR A 216 -18.14 4.08 11.29
CA THR A 216 -18.74 5.35 11.70
C THR A 216 -19.21 5.28 13.16
N ARG A 217 -19.37 6.44 13.79
CA ARG A 217 -19.89 6.54 15.15
C ARG A 217 -21.27 5.87 15.29
N GLU A 218 -22.15 6.08 14.31
CA GLU A 218 -23.51 5.52 14.30
C GLU A 218 -23.48 3.99 14.27
N ASN A 219 -22.62 3.42 13.43
CA ASN A 219 -22.46 1.96 13.35
C ASN A 219 -21.86 1.40 14.63
N LEU A 220 -20.84 2.04 15.21
CA LEU A 220 -20.26 1.61 16.48
C LEU A 220 -21.30 1.65 17.60
N VAL A 221 -22.12 2.70 17.69
CA VAL A 221 -23.20 2.78 18.70
C VAL A 221 -24.24 1.67 18.47
N LYS A 222 -24.61 1.39 17.21
CA LYS A 222 -25.55 0.31 16.86
C LYS A 222 -25.07 -1.06 17.34
N TYR A 223 -23.78 -1.33 17.27
CA TYR A 223 -23.18 -2.61 17.63
C TYR A 223 -22.48 -2.61 18.99
N ARG A 224 -22.76 -1.65 19.87
CA ARG A 224 -22.09 -1.48 21.17
C ARG A 224 -22.22 -2.69 22.14
N SER A 225 -23.27 -3.50 21.97
CA SER A 225 -23.49 -4.72 22.76
C SER A 225 -22.85 -5.97 22.18
N SER A 226 -22.15 -5.85 21.04
CA SER A 226 -21.42 -6.96 20.44
C SER A 226 -20.20 -7.37 21.29
N PRO A 227 -19.92 -8.67 21.41
CA PRO A 227 -18.68 -9.12 22.08
C PRO A 227 -17.41 -8.62 21.36
N TRP A 228 -17.53 -8.16 20.12
CA TRP A 228 -16.43 -7.63 19.30
C TRP A 228 -16.27 -6.10 19.39
N TYR A 229 -17.06 -5.42 20.20
CA TYR A 229 -17.10 -3.96 20.23
C TYR A 229 -15.72 -3.34 20.49
N ASP A 230 -14.96 -3.85 21.48
CA ASP A 230 -13.63 -3.33 21.80
C ASP A 230 -12.62 -3.53 20.66
N PHE A 231 -12.69 -4.67 19.98
CA PHE A 231 -11.88 -4.93 18.80
C PHE A 231 -12.26 -3.99 17.65
N TRP A 232 -13.55 -3.80 17.39
CA TRP A 232 -14.02 -2.88 16.37
C TRP A 232 -13.72 -1.40 16.69
N SER A 233 -13.80 -1.02 17.94
CA SER A 233 -13.40 0.32 18.40
C SER A 233 -11.90 0.56 18.14
N ASN A 234 -11.07 -0.47 18.24
CA ASN A 234 -9.66 -0.39 17.89
C ASN A 234 -9.45 -0.28 16.37
N LEU A 235 -10.22 -1.02 15.55
CA LEU A 235 -10.15 -0.88 14.08
C LEU A 235 -10.60 0.51 13.60
N ALA A 236 -11.53 1.14 14.32
CA ALA A 236 -12.06 2.45 13.94
C ALA A 236 -10.98 3.55 13.86
N ALA A 237 -9.91 3.44 14.64
CA ALA A 237 -8.80 4.40 14.58
C ALA A 237 -8.15 4.44 13.19
N GLY A 238 -7.79 3.27 12.64
CA GLY A 238 -7.21 3.19 11.29
C GLY A 238 -8.20 3.55 10.17
N TYR A 239 -9.47 3.19 10.34
CA TYR A 239 -10.53 3.62 9.41
C TYR A 239 -10.65 5.14 9.36
N ASN A 240 -10.77 5.80 10.52
CA ASN A 240 -10.93 7.24 10.61
C ASN A 240 -9.70 8.01 10.10
N ALA A 241 -8.50 7.52 10.38
CA ALA A 241 -7.27 8.12 9.86
C ALA A 241 -7.28 8.16 8.32
N PHE A 242 -7.67 7.06 7.65
CA PHE A 242 -7.81 7.04 6.20
C PHE A 242 -8.95 7.97 5.71
N GLU A 243 -10.10 7.98 6.37
CA GLU A 243 -11.22 8.85 5.97
C GLU A 243 -10.86 10.33 6.02
N GLN A 244 -10.05 10.74 7.00
CA GLN A 244 -9.62 12.12 7.19
C GLN A 244 -8.52 12.55 6.20
N THR A 245 -7.58 11.66 5.94
CA THR A 245 -6.35 12.03 5.21
C THR A 245 -6.31 11.54 3.77
N ARG A 246 -7.08 10.50 3.44
CA ARG A 246 -6.96 9.71 2.19
C ARG A 246 -5.54 9.14 1.98
N GLN A 247 -4.80 8.98 3.08
CA GLN A 247 -3.53 8.26 3.14
C GLN A 247 -3.72 6.96 3.91
N VAL A 248 -3.04 5.90 3.47
CA VAL A 248 -3.05 4.64 4.22
C VAL A 248 -2.24 4.86 5.50
N PRO A 249 -2.86 4.74 6.70
CA PRO A 249 -2.15 4.96 7.94
C PRO A 249 -1.10 3.87 8.17
N THR A 250 0.02 4.24 8.78
CA THR A 250 0.98 3.28 9.29
C THR A 250 0.44 2.69 10.59
N ILE A 251 0.32 1.35 10.61
CA ILE A 251 -0.27 0.63 11.74
C ILE A 251 0.74 -0.40 12.25
N SER A 252 1.00 -0.35 13.54
CA SER A 252 1.76 -1.35 14.29
C SER A 252 0.84 -2.13 15.23
N THR A 253 1.40 -3.07 15.98
CA THR A 253 0.67 -3.87 16.97
C THR A 253 1.39 -3.90 18.31
N ALA A 254 0.60 -3.84 19.38
CA ALA A 254 1.10 -3.99 20.75
C ALA A 254 0.05 -4.74 21.59
N GLY A 255 0.42 -5.89 22.14
CA GLY A 255 -0.48 -6.72 22.95
C GLY A 255 -1.76 -7.12 22.21
N GLY A 256 -1.67 -7.48 20.95
CA GLY A 256 -2.78 -7.88 20.10
C GLY A 256 -3.69 -6.73 19.61
N ARG A 257 -3.37 -5.48 19.98
CA ARG A 257 -4.11 -4.29 19.54
C ARG A 257 -3.36 -3.58 18.39
N TYR A 258 -4.10 -3.02 17.48
CA TYR A 258 -3.57 -2.12 16.46
C TYR A 258 -3.29 -0.74 17.05
N VAL A 259 -2.15 -0.17 16.72
CA VAL A 259 -1.70 1.16 17.14
C VAL A 259 -1.39 1.98 15.90
N LEU A 260 -2.01 3.16 15.78
CA LEU A 260 -1.62 4.13 14.76
C LEU A 260 -0.25 4.69 15.11
N GLU A 261 0.64 4.68 14.13
CA GLU A 261 1.93 5.34 14.26
C GLU A 261 1.79 6.80 13.80
N ASP A 262 2.34 7.70 14.60
CA ASP A 262 2.54 9.07 14.17
C ASP A 262 3.54 9.10 12.99
N GLU A 263 3.37 9.98 12.01
CA GLU A 263 4.28 10.08 10.85
C GLU A 263 5.74 10.24 11.28
N LYS A 264 5.97 10.96 12.39
CA LYS A 264 7.28 11.13 12.99
C LYS A 264 7.88 9.81 13.50
N ASP A 265 7.07 8.99 14.16
CA ASP A 265 7.52 7.70 14.70
C ASP A 265 7.74 6.68 13.57
N ALA A 266 6.90 6.69 12.56
CA ALA A 266 7.06 5.88 11.35
C ALA A 266 8.37 6.22 10.61
N TRP A 267 8.70 7.52 10.49
CA TRP A 267 9.94 7.98 9.88
C TRP A 267 11.18 7.60 10.70
N ILE A 268 11.13 7.73 12.04
CA ILE A 268 12.22 7.34 12.94
C ILE A 268 12.49 5.83 12.83
N ARG A 269 11.45 5.01 12.83
CA ARG A 269 11.57 3.54 12.68
C ARG A 269 12.17 3.16 11.32
N LYS A 270 11.68 3.73 10.23
CA LYS A 270 12.22 3.48 8.88
C LYS A 270 13.70 3.84 8.79
N ARG A 271 14.09 4.99 9.34
CA ARG A 271 15.49 5.43 9.38
C ARG A 271 16.36 4.50 10.24
N TRP A 272 15.85 4.03 11.38
CA TRP A 272 16.57 3.11 12.25
C TRP A 272 16.83 1.76 11.57
N VAL A 273 15.82 1.17 10.90
CA VAL A 273 15.95 -0.07 10.13
C VAL A 273 17.00 0.07 9.03
N LEU A 274 17.01 1.17 8.28
CA LEU A 274 17.99 1.44 7.23
C LEU A 274 19.43 1.54 7.81
N ILE A 275 19.59 2.11 9.01
CA ILE A 275 20.87 2.20 9.70
C ILE A 275 21.37 0.80 10.10
N GLN A 276 20.51 -0.06 10.62
CA GLN A 276 20.88 -1.44 11.01
C GLN A 276 21.24 -2.28 9.78
N GLN A 277 20.49 -2.16 8.68
CA GLN A 277 20.82 -2.86 7.42
C GLN A 277 22.19 -2.45 6.88
N LYS A 278 22.54 -1.15 6.93
CA LYS A 278 23.86 -0.66 6.52
C LYS A 278 24.99 -1.18 7.42
N LYS A 279 24.78 -1.25 8.74
CA LYS A 279 25.77 -1.81 9.68
C LYS A 279 26.00 -3.30 9.43
N GLY A 280 24.95 -4.09 9.26
CA GLY A 280 25.07 -5.53 8.97
C GLY A 280 25.65 -5.85 7.58
N ALA A 281 25.64 -4.89 6.64
CA ALA A 281 26.31 -5.01 5.35
C ALA A 281 27.81 -4.65 5.40
N GLN A 282 28.24 -3.88 6.39
CA GLN A 282 29.66 -3.54 6.60
C GLN A 282 30.43 -4.58 7.43
N GLU A 283 29.72 -5.46 8.13
CA GLU A 283 30.28 -6.52 8.99
C GLU A 283 30.40 -7.87 8.26
N ARG A 284 30.07 -7.94 6.96
CA ARG A 284 30.26 -9.09 6.08
C ARG A 284 31.31 -8.80 5.00
#